data_89935709b399f012031a7839f0158174
#
_entry.id   89935709b399f012031a7839f0158174
#
_cell.length_a   1.000
_cell.length_b   1.000
_cell.length_c   1.000
_cell.angle_alpha   90.00
_cell.angle_beta   90.00
_cell.angle_gamma   90.00
#
_symmetry.space_group_name_H-M   'P 1'
#
loop_
_entity.id
_entity.type
_entity.pdbx_description
1 polymer ?
#
loop_
_entity_poly.entity_id
_entity_poly.type
_entity_poly.pdbx_seq_one_letter_code
_entity_poly.pdbx_strand_id
1 'polypeptide(L)'
;MTKTIALLGATGSIGRQTLEVAGELGLRVAALTANTQVDLLEQQARQYMPRLAVLYDENAALALKKRLRGTGIEVMAGEEGLLAAAAMTEADTVVTAVMGSVGLRPTLAAIQKGKRIALANKETLVCAGELVMDAAEKYGAEIVPVDSEHSAVFQCLQGCRDRGEVRRILLTCSGGPFYGKTFDELEHMTAADALRHPNWHMGPKITVDSATLMNKGLEIIEAMRLYRLPVEQVQAVIHRQSIVHSLVEFRDGALLAQLGTPDMKLPIRYALTYPYRTESPDKPLDLLTCGALTFAEPDERAFPCLRLARYAAAVGGTACAILNGANEAAVGLFLRGEIGFNDISRRVERALERVPVQYQPSLADILEADKAARHAAL
;
A
#
# COMPACT_ATOMS: atom_id res chain seq x y z
N MET A 1 15.98 -15.93 -4.50
CA MET A 1 16.31 -14.79 -3.62
C MET A 1 16.64 -13.59 -4.51
N THR A 2 16.09 -12.44 -4.22
CA THR A 2 16.34 -11.18 -4.94
C THR A 2 17.83 -10.84 -4.95
N LYS A 3 18.34 -10.38 -6.09
CA LYS A 3 19.72 -9.90 -6.24
C LYS A 3 19.77 -8.44 -6.68
N THR A 4 18.80 -8.06 -7.50
CA THR A 4 18.73 -6.71 -8.08
C THR A 4 17.30 -6.20 -8.04
N ILE A 5 17.12 -4.98 -7.57
CA ILE A 5 15.80 -4.35 -7.46
C ILE A 5 15.65 -3.15 -8.40
N ALA A 6 14.44 -2.92 -8.87
CA ALA A 6 13.98 -1.61 -9.35
C ALA A 6 13.02 -1.04 -8.30
N LEU A 7 13.26 0.16 -7.83
CA LEU A 7 12.48 0.80 -6.77
C LEU A 7 11.65 1.96 -7.32
N LEU A 8 10.35 1.78 -7.33
CA LEU A 8 9.40 2.81 -7.72
C LEU A 8 8.96 3.58 -6.46
N GLY A 9 9.31 4.87 -6.37
CA GLY A 9 8.99 5.71 -5.21
C GLY A 9 10.10 5.76 -4.15
N ALA A 10 11.36 5.88 -4.56
CA ALA A 10 12.55 5.82 -3.71
C ALA A 10 12.61 6.89 -2.60
N THR A 11 12.01 8.04 -2.80
CA THR A 11 12.06 9.17 -1.85
C THR A 11 10.98 9.14 -0.76
N GLY A 12 9.97 8.27 -0.90
CA GLY A 12 8.93 8.06 0.09
C GLY A 12 9.42 7.31 1.33
N SER A 13 8.57 7.17 2.35
CA SER A 13 8.91 6.46 3.60
C SER A 13 9.31 5.01 3.33
N ILE A 14 8.49 4.26 2.59
CA ILE A 14 8.79 2.87 2.21
C ILE A 14 10.02 2.78 1.32
N GLY A 15 10.16 3.69 0.35
CA GLY A 15 11.31 3.69 -0.55
C GLY A 15 12.64 3.87 0.19
N ARG A 16 12.72 4.79 1.14
CA ARG A 16 13.93 4.99 1.96
C ARG A 16 14.27 3.75 2.80
N GLN A 17 13.29 3.18 3.48
CA GLN A 17 13.47 1.95 4.26
C GLN A 17 13.84 0.76 3.36
N THR A 18 13.30 0.69 2.14
CA THR A 18 13.70 -0.31 1.15
C THR A 18 15.18 -0.18 0.78
N LEU A 19 15.69 1.04 0.59
CA LEU A 19 17.09 1.26 0.29
C LEU A 19 18.01 0.90 1.47
N GLU A 20 17.61 1.19 2.71
CA GLU A 20 18.32 0.76 3.91
C GLU A 20 18.41 -0.77 3.95
N VAL A 21 17.29 -1.47 3.82
CA VAL A 21 17.25 -2.94 3.80
C VAL A 21 18.03 -3.51 2.61
N ALA A 22 17.96 -2.89 1.43
CA ALA A 22 18.73 -3.31 0.26
C ALA A 22 20.25 -3.19 0.51
N GLY A 23 20.69 -2.13 1.18
CA GLY A 23 22.08 -1.95 1.59
C GLY A 23 22.55 -3.02 2.58
N GLU A 24 21.74 -3.32 3.61
CA GLU A 24 22.02 -4.36 4.60
C GLU A 24 22.09 -5.76 3.98
N LEU A 25 21.29 -6.03 2.95
CA LEU A 25 21.25 -7.30 2.23
C LEU A 25 22.27 -7.38 1.08
N GLY A 26 23.02 -6.30 0.79
CA GLY A 26 23.95 -6.24 -0.33
C GLY A 26 23.28 -6.34 -1.71
N LEU A 27 22.02 -5.88 -1.85
CA LEU A 27 21.29 -5.93 -3.11
C LEU A 27 21.73 -4.81 -4.06
N ARG A 28 21.75 -5.11 -5.35
CA ARG A 28 21.95 -4.09 -6.37
C ARG A 28 20.66 -3.34 -6.64
N VAL A 29 20.79 -2.04 -6.89
CA VAL A 29 19.66 -1.18 -7.29
C VAL A 29 19.84 -0.82 -8.77
N ALA A 30 18.98 -1.34 -9.64
CA ALA A 30 19.05 -1.10 -11.07
C ALA A 30 18.36 0.19 -11.49
N ALA A 31 17.24 0.54 -10.81
CA ALA A 31 16.50 1.77 -11.08
C ALA A 31 15.96 2.40 -9.79
N LEU A 32 15.93 3.72 -9.77
CA LEU A 32 15.30 4.54 -8.74
C LEU A 32 14.31 5.51 -9.38
N THR A 33 13.11 5.60 -8.82
CA THR A 33 12.14 6.59 -9.30
C THR A 33 11.59 7.45 -8.16
N ALA A 34 11.21 8.69 -8.47
CA ALA A 34 10.52 9.59 -7.56
C ALA A 34 9.60 10.55 -8.32
N ASN A 35 8.85 11.41 -7.62
CA ASN A 35 7.99 12.40 -8.25
C ASN A 35 8.76 13.69 -8.58
N THR A 36 9.03 14.53 -7.55
CA THR A 36 9.63 15.88 -7.71
C THR A 36 10.89 16.08 -6.89
N GLN A 37 11.26 15.14 -6.02
CA GLN A 37 12.35 15.25 -5.03
C GLN A 37 13.74 15.09 -5.66
N VAL A 38 14.24 16.14 -6.33
CA VAL A 38 15.53 16.11 -7.05
C VAL A 38 16.70 15.85 -6.12
N ASP A 39 16.79 16.60 -5.00
CA ASP A 39 17.96 16.55 -4.10
C ASP A 39 18.13 15.17 -3.47
N LEU A 40 17.03 14.60 -2.97
CA LEU A 40 17.08 13.29 -2.33
C LEU A 40 17.33 12.18 -3.35
N LEU A 41 16.72 12.24 -4.54
CA LEU A 41 16.95 11.25 -5.57
C LEU A 41 18.39 11.32 -6.14
N GLU A 42 18.98 12.52 -6.27
CA GLU A 42 20.41 12.67 -6.59
C GLU A 42 21.31 12.00 -5.57
N GLN A 43 21.07 12.25 -4.28
CA GLN A 43 21.83 11.62 -3.20
C GLN A 43 21.75 10.09 -3.27
N GLN A 44 20.55 9.56 -3.40
CA GLN A 44 20.32 8.11 -3.55
C GLN A 44 20.98 7.55 -4.82
N ALA A 45 20.85 8.25 -5.95
CA ALA A 45 21.45 7.82 -7.21
C ALA A 45 22.99 7.78 -7.13
N ARG A 46 23.63 8.73 -6.48
CA ARG A 46 25.09 8.71 -6.26
C ARG A 46 25.54 7.63 -5.29
N GLN A 47 24.71 7.29 -4.30
CA GLN A 47 25.02 6.25 -3.32
C GLN A 47 24.87 4.84 -3.90
N TYR A 48 23.77 4.58 -4.62
CA TYR A 48 23.43 3.24 -5.11
C TYR A 48 23.84 2.99 -6.56
N MET A 49 24.25 4.04 -7.29
CA MET A 49 24.72 3.97 -8.68
C MET A 49 23.81 3.14 -9.58
N PRO A 50 22.49 3.44 -9.64
CA PRO A 50 21.57 2.73 -10.51
C PRO A 50 21.89 2.99 -11.98
N ARG A 51 21.46 2.11 -12.86
CA ARG A 51 21.55 2.37 -14.31
C ARG A 51 20.56 3.46 -14.73
N LEU A 52 19.36 3.52 -14.09
CA LEU A 52 18.29 4.44 -14.45
C LEU A 52 17.77 5.19 -13.21
N ALA A 53 17.66 6.51 -13.32
CA ALA A 53 16.96 7.38 -12.38
C ALA A 53 15.79 8.07 -13.07
N VAL A 54 14.61 8.10 -12.45
CA VAL A 54 13.40 8.67 -13.05
C VAL A 54 12.77 9.67 -12.11
N LEU A 55 12.43 10.85 -12.62
CA LEU A 55 11.49 11.74 -11.96
C LEU A 55 10.21 11.87 -12.79
N TYR A 56 9.04 11.74 -12.13
CA TYR A 56 7.77 11.84 -12.83
C TYR A 56 7.53 13.25 -13.39
N ASP A 57 7.94 14.27 -12.64
CA ASP A 57 7.93 15.67 -13.09
C ASP A 57 9.07 15.91 -14.10
N GLU A 58 8.71 16.39 -15.28
CA GLU A 58 9.66 16.63 -16.39
C GLU A 58 10.72 17.69 -16.05
N ASN A 59 10.33 18.78 -15.37
CA ASN A 59 11.26 19.84 -15.00
C ASN A 59 12.27 19.37 -13.95
N ALA A 60 11.79 18.59 -12.98
CA ALA A 60 12.63 17.95 -11.97
C ALA A 60 13.61 16.95 -12.64
N ALA A 61 13.14 16.18 -13.62
CA ALA A 61 14.00 15.25 -14.37
C ALA A 61 15.10 15.97 -15.18
N LEU A 62 14.78 17.09 -15.81
CA LEU A 62 15.77 17.93 -16.49
C LEU A 62 16.83 18.49 -15.52
N ALA A 63 16.41 18.88 -14.31
CA ALA A 63 17.33 19.32 -13.27
C ALA A 63 18.25 18.18 -12.82
N LEU A 64 17.70 17.00 -12.55
CA LEU A 64 18.44 15.79 -12.15
C LEU A 64 19.44 15.37 -13.23
N LYS A 65 19.03 15.39 -14.51
CA LYS A 65 19.90 15.05 -15.65
C LYS A 65 21.14 15.93 -15.72
N LYS A 66 21.01 17.23 -15.44
CA LYS A 66 22.15 18.16 -15.36
C LYS A 66 23.10 17.81 -14.23
N ARG A 67 22.55 17.45 -13.05
CA ARG A 67 23.31 17.14 -11.84
C ARG A 67 24.05 15.79 -11.91
N LEU A 68 23.46 14.80 -12.58
CA LEU A 68 24.06 13.47 -12.75
C LEU A 68 24.95 13.36 -14.01
N ARG A 69 25.24 14.47 -14.70
CA ARG A 69 26.11 14.46 -15.87
C ARG A 69 27.50 13.89 -15.53
N GLY A 70 27.97 12.93 -16.33
CA GLY A 70 29.27 12.29 -16.14
C GLY A 70 29.28 11.10 -15.15
N THR A 71 28.16 10.76 -14.52
CA THR A 71 28.05 9.59 -13.62
C THR A 71 27.77 8.27 -14.35
N GLY A 72 27.36 8.31 -15.62
CA GLY A 72 26.90 7.12 -16.36
C GLY A 72 25.46 6.69 -16.04
N ILE A 73 24.76 7.40 -15.14
CA ILE A 73 23.37 7.13 -14.82
C ILE A 73 22.46 7.77 -15.86
N GLU A 74 21.60 6.96 -16.48
CA GLU A 74 20.56 7.45 -17.39
C GLU A 74 19.45 8.15 -16.60
N VAL A 75 18.91 9.27 -17.13
CA VAL A 75 17.79 9.98 -16.49
C VAL A 75 16.63 10.09 -17.48
N MET A 76 15.48 9.57 -17.08
CA MET A 76 14.21 9.65 -17.80
C MET A 76 13.16 10.42 -16.99
N ALA A 77 12.06 10.81 -17.67
CA ALA A 77 10.95 11.54 -17.08
C ALA A 77 9.61 10.83 -17.28
N GLY A 78 8.62 11.19 -16.45
CA GLY A 78 7.22 10.86 -16.65
C GLY A 78 6.86 9.38 -16.58
N GLU A 79 5.72 9.05 -17.16
CA GLU A 79 5.19 7.68 -17.17
C GLU A 79 6.09 6.71 -17.94
N GLU A 80 6.65 7.15 -19.07
CA GLU A 80 7.56 6.31 -19.88
C GLU A 80 8.78 5.88 -19.07
N GLY A 81 9.35 6.80 -18.28
CA GLY A 81 10.44 6.49 -17.36
C GLY A 81 10.05 5.48 -16.30
N LEU A 82 8.85 5.60 -15.68
CA LEU A 82 8.35 4.63 -14.71
C LEU A 82 8.17 3.24 -15.34
N LEU A 83 7.61 3.16 -16.54
CA LEU A 83 7.43 1.90 -17.27
C LEU A 83 8.78 1.27 -17.62
N ALA A 84 9.75 2.07 -18.07
CA ALA A 84 11.10 1.59 -18.36
C ALA A 84 11.78 1.04 -17.09
N ALA A 85 11.69 1.73 -15.95
CA ALA A 85 12.22 1.26 -14.67
C ALA A 85 11.59 -0.05 -14.22
N ALA A 86 10.25 -0.18 -14.33
CA ALA A 86 9.51 -1.37 -13.94
C ALA A 86 9.82 -2.58 -14.84
N ALA A 87 9.99 -2.35 -16.15
CA ALA A 87 10.25 -3.41 -17.13
C ALA A 87 11.74 -3.77 -17.29
N MET A 88 12.64 -3.11 -16.55
CA MET A 88 14.10 -3.22 -16.70
C MET A 88 14.59 -4.66 -16.51
N THR A 89 15.30 -5.20 -17.49
CA THR A 89 15.69 -6.62 -17.54
C THR A 89 16.61 -7.03 -16.40
N GLU A 90 17.46 -6.12 -15.93
CA GLU A 90 18.43 -6.35 -14.86
C GLU A 90 17.79 -6.51 -13.47
N ALA A 91 16.58 -6.00 -13.29
CA ALA A 91 15.88 -6.14 -12.02
C ALA A 91 15.07 -7.45 -11.99
N ASP A 92 15.33 -8.31 -11.04
CA ASP A 92 14.54 -9.52 -10.78
C ASP A 92 13.31 -9.24 -9.88
N THR A 93 13.37 -8.17 -9.09
CA THR A 93 12.26 -7.73 -8.25
C THR A 93 11.97 -6.24 -8.44
N VAL A 94 10.71 -5.90 -8.55
CA VAL A 94 10.23 -4.51 -8.57
C VAL A 94 9.52 -4.20 -7.26
N VAL A 95 10.02 -3.18 -6.54
CA VAL A 95 9.36 -2.66 -5.34
C VAL A 95 8.47 -1.51 -5.73
N THR A 96 7.16 -1.63 -5.53
CA THR A 96 6.19 -0.61 -5.91
C THR A 96 5.79 0.20 -4.68
N ALA A 97 6.53 1.29 -4.42
CA ALA A 97 6.32 2.18 -3.27
C ALA A 97 5.83 3.59 -3.69
N VAL A 98 5.23 3.70 -4.86
CA VAL A 98 4.51 4.91 -5.31
C VAL A 98 3.12 4.96 -4.68
N MET A 99 2.53 6.15 -4.59
CA MET A 99 1.19 6.35 -4.04
C MET A 99 0.13 6.44 -5.14
N GLY A 100 -1.09 5.97 -4.84
CA GLY A 100 -2.25 6.12 -5.71
C GLY A 100 -2.21 5.25 -6.97
N SER A 101 -3.12 5.53 -7.91
CA SER A 101 -3.28 4.77 -9.15
C SER A 101 -2.11 4.86 -10.15
N VAL A 102 -1.16 5.79 -9.94
CA VAL A 102 0.07 5.93 -10.76
C VAL A 102 0.91 4.65 -10.77
N GLY A 103 0.88 3.86 -9.70
CA GLY A 103 1.60 2.59 -9.60
C GLY A 103 1.04 1.46 -10.46
N LEU A 104 -0.19 1.55 -10.94
CA LEU A 104 -0.90 0.46 -11.59
C LEU A 104 -0.25 0.03 -12.91
N ARG A 105 -0.03 0.96 -13.84
CA ARG A 105 0.59 0.65 -15.15
C ARG A 105 2.02 0.11 -15.02
N PRO A 106 2.92 0.72 -14.22
CA PRO A 106 4.25 0.18 -14.01
C PRO A 106 4.24 -1.22 -13.36
N THR A 107 3.33 -1.47 -12.42
CA THR A 107 3.18 -2.80 -11.81
C THR A 107 2.78 -3.85 -12.84
N LEU A 108 1.79 -3.55 -13.70
CA LEU A 108 1.40 -4.45 -14.79
C LEU A 108 2.54 -4.67 -15.79
N ALA A 109 3.32 -3.63 -16.12
CA ALA A 109 4.49 -3.77 -17.00
C ALA A 109 5.55 -4.70 -16.40
N ALA A 110 5.80 -4.63 -15.09
CA ALA A 110 6.70 -5.54 -14.39
C ALA A 110 6.16 -6.99 -14.36
N ILE A 111 4.87 -7.15 -14.10
CA ILE A 111 4.18 -8.45 -14.11
C ILE A 111 4.27 -9.12 -15.47
N GLN A 112 4.06 -8.38 -16.59
CA GLN A 112 4.20 -8.88 -17.95
C GLN A 112 5.61 -9.39 -18.28
N LYS A 113 6.62 -9.01 -17.50
CA LYS A 113 7.99 -9.52 -17.60
C LYS A 113 8.27 -10.70 -16.65
N GLY A 114 7.26 -11.23 -15.96
CA GLY A 114 7.38 -12.34 -15.02
C GLY A 114 8.20 -12.01 -13.77
N LYS A 115 8.29 -10.72 -13.39
CA LYS A 115 9.09 -10.29 -12.25
C LYS A 115 8.38 -10.53 -10.92
N ARG A 116 9.17 -10.68 -9.86
CA ARG A 116 8.63 -10.57 -8.51
C ARG A 116 8.24 -9.11 -8.23
N ILE A 117 7.06 -8.93 -7.65
CA ILE A 117 6.55 -7.63 -7.22
C ILE A 117 6.55 -7.60 -5.69
N ALA A 118 7.42 -6.79 -5.08
CA ALA A 118 7.31 -6.43 -3.67
C ALA A 118 6.31 -5.26 -3.57
N LEU A 119 5.05 -5.60 -3.31
CA LEU A 119 3.92 -4.69 -3.45
C LEU A 119 3.69 -3.89 -2.17
N ALA A 120 4.00 -2.58 -2.21
CA ALA A 120 3.68 -1.64 -1.14
C ALA A 120 2.56 -0.64 -1.54
N ASN A 121 2.24 -0.54 -2.83
CA ASN A 121 1.15 0.29 -3.35
C ASN A 121 -0.17 -0.49 -3.32
N LYS A 122 -0.91 -0.38 -2.21
CA LYS A 122 -2.19 -1.09 -2.03
C LYS A 122 -3.25 -0.69 -3.04
N GLU A 123 -3.22 0.56 -3.50
CA GLU A 123 -4.18 1.10 -4.46
C GLU A 123 -4.16 0.32 -5.79
N THR A 124 -3.05 -0.32 -6.13
CA THR A 124 -2.94 -1.22 -7.30
C THR A 124 -3.93 -2.38 -7.20
N LEU A 125 -4.02 -3.06 -6.05
CA LEU A 125 -4.97 -4.16 -5.85
C LEU A 125 -6.38 -3.67 -5.50
N VAL A 126 -6.50 -2.53 -4.86
CA VAL A 126 -7.81 -1.90 -4.58
C VAL A 126 -8.51 -1.56 -5.89
N CYS A 127 -7.84 -0.84 -6.79
CA CYS A 127 -8.47 -0.36 -8.03
C CYS A 127 -8.62 -1.45 -9.11
N ALA A 128 -7.61 -2.31 -9.25
CA ALA A 128 -7.50 -3.24 -10.39
C ALA A 128 -7.09 -4.66 -9.97
N GLY A 129 -7.43 -5.09 -8.75
CA GLY A 129 -6.91 -6.34 -8.18
C GLY A 129 -7.18 -7.58 -9.02
N GLU A 130 -8.35 -7.71 -9.65
CA GLU A 130 -8.65 -8.83 -10.55
C GLU A 130 -7.69 -8.84 -11.74
N LEU A 131 -7.58 -7.72 -12.47
CA LEU A 131 -6.66 -7.61 -13.61
C LEU A 131 -5.20 -7.88 -13.23
N VAL A 132 -4.77 -7.40 -12.05
CA VAL A 132 -3.39 -7.55 -11.57
C VAL A 132 -3.11 -9.00 -11.19
N MET A 133 -4.02 -9.66 -10.45
CA MET A 133 -3.83 -11.05 -10.02
C MET A 133 -3.92 -12.02 -11.18
N ASP A 134 -4.83 -11.80 -12.14
CA ASP A 134 -4.94 -12.61 -13.36
C ASP A 134 -3.70 -12.44 -14.26
N ALA A 135 -3.20 -11.22 -14.38
CA ALA A 135 -1.95 -10.98 -15.10
C ALA A 135 -0.76 -11.65 -14.39
N ALA A 136 -0.68 -11.59 -13.06
CA ALA A 136 0.38 -12.24 -12.31
C ALA A 136 0.38 -13.76 -12.54
N GLU A 137 -0.79 -14.40 -12.50
CA GLU A 137 -0.93 -15.82 -12.80
C GLU A 137 -0.53 -16.13 -14.25
N LYS A 138 -1.05 -15.37 -15.21
CA LYS A 138 -0.78 -15.54 -16.64
C LYS A 138 0.71 -15.47 -16.99
N TYR A 139 1.44 -14.52 -16.39
CA TYR A 139 2.85 -14.28 -16.70
C TYR A 139 3.81 -14.91 -15.69
N GLY A 140 3.31 -15.68 -14.70
CA GLY A 140 4.13 -16.32 -13.68
C GLY A 140 4.85 -15.33 -12.76
N ALA A 141 4.30 -14.14 -12.59
CA ALA A 141 4.84 -13.13 -11.68
C ALA A 141 4.41 -13.44 -10.24
N GLU A 142 5.33 -13.29 -9.29
CA GLU A 142 5.06 -13.50 -7.87
C GLU A 142 4.79 -12.16 -7.19
N ILE A 143 3.63 -12.00 -6.55
CA ILE A 143 3.30 -10.82 -5.77
C ILE A 143 3.54 -11.14 -4.29
N VAL A 144 4.47 -10.40 -3.67
CA VAL A 144 4.80 -10.50 -2.24
C VAL A 144 4.43 -9.19 -1.56
N PRO A 145 3.51 -9.20 -0.60
CA PRO A 145 3.05 -7.97 0.03
C PRO A 145 4.10 -7.35 0.95
N VAL A 146 4.21 -6.03 0.91
CA VAL A 146 5.02 -5.20 1.79
C VAL A 146 4.18 -4.53 2.88
N ASP A 147 2.91 -4.28 2.63
CA ASP A 147 2.00 -3.82 3.68
C ASP A 147 2.04 -4.78 4.88
N SER A 148 2.18 -4.24 6.10
CA SER A 148 2.51 -5.04 7.30
C SER A 148 1.46 -6.10 7.60
N GLU A 149 0.19 -5.77 7.47
CA GLU A 149 -0.92 -6.67 7.72
C GLU A 149 -1.00 -7.79 6.68
N HIS A 150 -0.81 -7.43 5.41
CA HIS A 150 -0.80 -8.42 4.32
C HIS A 150 0.45 -9.30 4.38
N SER A 151 1.60 -8.74 4.69
CA SER A 151 2.81 -9.52 4.92
C SER A 151 2.62 -10.52 6.07
N ALA A 152 1.93 -10.11 7.14
CA ALA A 152 1.61 -11.00 8.27
C ALA A 152 0.72 -12.18 7.84
N VAL A 153 -0.36 -11.89 7.11
CA VAL A 153 -1.24 -12.93 6.56
C VAL A 153 -0.48 -13.85 5.60
N PHE A 154 0.34 -13.27 4.70
CA PHE A 154 1.17 -14.03 3.77
C PHE A 154 2.10 -15.00 4.52
N GLN A 155 2.71 -14.56 5.62
CA GLN A 155 3.59 -15.40 6.45
C GLN A 155 2.81 -16.49 7.20
N CYS A 156 1.62 -16.21 7.72
CA CYS A 156 0.76 -17.20 8.37
C CYS A 156 0.27 -18.29 7.40
N LEU A 157 0.15 -17.95 6.12
CA LEU A 157 -0.33 -18.87 5.07
C LEU A 157 0.77 -19.73 4.43
N GLN A 158 2.05 -19.61 4.86
CA GLN A 158 3.14 -20.38 4.25
C GLN A 158 3.00 -21.91 4.41
N GLY A 159 2.30 -22.37 5.45
CA GLY A 159 2.01 -23.78 5.67
C GLY A 159 0.66 -24.26 5.12
N CYS A 160 -0.17 -23.34 4.62
CA CYS A 160 -1.51 -23.63 4.12
C CYS A 160 -1.43 -24.19 2.70
N ARG A 161 -1.92 -25.42 2.50
CA ARG A 161 -1.91 -26.10 1.19
C ARG A 161 -3.09 -25.72 0.33
N ASP A 162 -4.26 -25.49 0.95
CA ASP A 162 -5.52 -25.14 0.28
C ASP A 162 -6.15 -23.91 0.97
N ARG A 163 -6.50 -22.90 0.21
CA ARG A 163 -7.22 -21.71 0.72
C ARG A 163 -8.58 -22.07 1.33
N GLY A 164 -9.17 -23.20 0.96
CA GLY A 164 -10.36 -23.75 1.61
C GLY A 164 -10.19 -24.09 3.09
N GLU A 165 -8.94 -24.23 3.59
CA GLU A 165 -8.63 -24.41 5.02
C GLU A 165 -8.84 -23.11 5.84
N VAL A 166 -8.81 -21.95 5.17
CA VAL A 166 -8.98 -20.64 5.83
C VAL A 166 -10.45 -20.40 6.13
N ARG A 167 -10.76 -20.14 7.39
CA ARG A 167 -12.10 -19.70 7.83
C ARG A 167 -12.27 -18.21 7.62
N ARG A 168 -11.29 -17.40 8.10
CA ARG A 168 -11.25 -15.93 7.91
C ARG A 168 -9.86 -15.36 8.20
N ILE A 169 -9.65 -14.16 7.70
CA ILE A 169 -8.52 -13.30 8.03
C ILE A 169 -8.98 -12.22 9.00
N LEU A 170 -8.18 -11.94 10.04
CA LEU A 170 -8.37 -10.85 10.97
C LEU A 170 -7.26 -9.81 10.73
N LEU A 171 -7.57 -8.72 10.04
CA LEU A 171 -6.66 -7.60 9.81
C LEU A 171 -6.68 -6.68 11.02
N THR A 172 -5.56 -6.55 11.71
CA THR A 172 -5.46 -5.66 12.86
C THR A 172 -5.26 -4.21 12.41
N CYS A 173 -5.71 -3.26 13.22
CA CYS A 173 -5.44 -1.84 13.06
C CYS A 173 -5.34 -1.15 14.42
N SER A 174 -4.59 -0.04 14.48
CA SER A 174 -4.47 0.76 15.71
C SER A 174 -5.78 1.46 16.12
N GLY A 175 -6.74 1.58 15.19
CA GLY A 175 -7.93 2.41 15.35
C GLY A 175 -7.68 3.90 15.14
N GLY A 176 -6.46 4.28 14.77
CA GLY A 176 -6.09 5.66 14.50
C GLY A 176 -6.07 6.58 15.73
N PRO A 177 -5.87 7.91 15.52
CA PRO A 177 -5.81 8.90 16.60
C PRO A 177 -7.16 9.15 17.28
N PHE A 178 -8.27 8.81 16.62
CA PHE A 178 -9.61 9.13 17.09
C PHE A 178 -10.37 7.93 17.68
N TYR A 179 -9.68 6.83 17.95
CA TYR A 179 -10.29 5.66 18.58
C TYR A 179 -11.08 6.04 19.85
N GLY A 180 -12.33 5.55 19.94
CA GLY A 180 -13.24 5.79 21.05
C GLY A 180 -14.08 7.08 20.96
N LYS A 181 -13.90 7.91 19.92
CA LYS A 181 -14.76 9.07 19.65
C LYS A 181 -16.00 8.66 18.87
N THR A 182 -17.09 9.38 19.12
CA THR A 182 -18.34 9.27 18.36
C THR A 182 -18.26 10.07 17.06
N PHE A 183 -19.15 9.81 16.11
CA PHE A 183 -19.24 10.57 14.85
C PHE A 183 -19.42 12.08 15.06
N ASP A 184 -20.25 12.48 16.03
CA ASP A 184 -20.50 13.90 16.33
C ASP A 184 -19.26 14.60 16.90
N GLU A 185 -18.48 13.91 17.76
CA GLU A 185 -17.23 14.44 18.30
C GLU A 185 -16.14 14.61 17.21
N LEU A 186 -16.26 13.88 16.09
CA LEU A 186 -15.33 13.98 14.97
C LEU A 186 -15.58 15.18 14.06
N GLU A 187 -16.75 15.82 14.13
CA GLU A 187 -17.13 16.94 13.24
C GLU A 187 -16.13 18.12 13.31
N HIS A 188 -15.50 18.34 14.48
CA HIS A 188 -14.60 19.46 14.71
C HIS A 188 -13.11 19.09 14.66
N MET A 189 -12.78 17.84 14.28
CA MET A 189 -11.38 17.39 14.21
C MET A 189 -10.67 18.01 13.01
N THR A 190 -9.47 18.54 13.28
CA THR A 190 -8.63 19.21 12.28
C THR A 190 -7.64 18.24 11.62
N ALA A 191 -7.04 18.68 10.51
CA ALA A 191 -5.93 17.94 9.89
C ALA A 191 -4.75 17.72 10.85
N ALA A 192 -4.44 18.71 11.69
CA ALA A 192 -3.38 18.59 12.69
C ALA A 192 -3.68 17.49 13.73
N ASP A 193 -4.95 17.31 14.12
CA ASP A 193 -5.36 16.25 15.04
C ASP A 193 -5.30 14.88 14.37
N ALA A 194 -5.76 14.78 13.12
CA ALA A 194 -5.73 13.54 12.35
C ALA A 194 -4.30 13.03 12.06
N LEU A 195 -3.33 13.93 11.95
CA LEU A 195 -1.93 13.58 11.68
C LEU A 195 -1.16 13.07 12.92
N ARG A 196 -1.75 13.03 14.12
CA ARG A 196 -1.13 12.51 15.34
C ARG A 196 -1.35 11.01 15.51
N HIS A 197 -0.77 10.20 14.62
CA HIS A 197 -0.90 8.74 14.72
C HIS A 197 -0.17 8.19 15.96
N PRO A 198 -0.77 7.25 16.74
CA PRO A 198 -0.20 6.81 18.02
C PRO A 198 1.09 5.97 17.88
N ASN A 199 1.23 5.18 16.83
CA ASN A 199 2.28 4.16 16.73
C ASN A 199 3.18 4.31 15.50
N TRP A 200 2.69 4.92 14.39
CA TRP A 200 3.37 4.95 13.11
C TRP A 200 3.70 6.35 12.66
N HIS A 201 4.89 6.53 12.09
CA HIS A 201 5.27 7.76 11.38
C HIS A 201 5.07 7.55 9.88
N MET A 202 3.96 8.04 9.36
CA MET A 202 3.52 7.81 7.98
C MET A 202 3.35 9.12 7.21
N GLY A 203 3.18 9.02 5.89
CA GLY A 203 2.81 10.17 5.07
C GLY A 203 1.41 10.72 5.42
N PRO A 204 1.12 12.00 5.09
CA PRO A 204 -0.14 12.65 5.49
C PRO A 204 -1.40 11.92 5.01
N LYS A 205 -1.44 11.45 3.75
CA LYS A 205 -2.62 10.77 3.17
C LYS A 205 -2.97 9.50 3.96
N ILE A 206 -2.03 8.59 4.14
CA ILE A 206 -2.27 7.33 4.84
C ILE A 206 -2.57 7.54 6.33
N THR A 207 -2.06 8.61 6.94
CA THR A 207 -2.35 8.96 8.34
C THR A 207 -3.81 9.39 8.50
N VAL A 208 -4.34 10.20 7.56
CA VAL A 208 -5.78 10.54 7.52
C VAL A 208 -6.62 9.30 7.21
N ASP A 209 -6.19 8.43 6.29
CA ASP A 209 -6.88 7.16 6.03
C ASP A 209 -6.94 6.26 7.27
N SER A 210 -5.89 6.26 8.09
CA SER A 210 -5.89 5.56 9.38
C SER A 210 -6.90 6.20 10.36
N ALA A 211 -6.96 7.54 10.40
CA ALA A 211 -7.88 8.27 11.26
C ALA A 211 -9.36 8.01 10.90
N THR A 212 -9.69 7.84 9.61
CA THR A 212 -11.04 7.55 9.11
C THR A 212 -11.37 6.05 9.08
N LEU A 213 -10.44 5.16 9.37
CA LEU A 213 -10.46 3.72 9.10
C LEU A 213 -10.57 3.36 7.59
N MET A 214 -10.44 4.33 6.69
CA MET A 214 -10.37 4.03 5.25
C MET A 214 -9.16 3.17 4.91
N ASN A 215 -8.00 3.40 5.55
CA ASN A 215 -6.82 2.56 5.34
C ASN A 215 -7.15 1.08 5.56
N LYS A 216 -7.85 0.76 6.66
CA LYS A 216 -8.28 -0.61 6.94
C LYS A 216 -9.33 -1.12 5.94
N GLY A 217 -10.20 -0.24 5.46
CA GLY A 217 -11.12 -0.55 4.37
C GLY A 217 -10.40 -0.92 3.06
N LEU A 218 -9.39 -0.15 2.66
CA LEU A 218 -8.56 -0.44 1.48
C LEU A 218 -7.80 -1.75 1.65
N GLU A 219 -7.29 -2.03 2.85
CA GLU A 219 -6.59 -3.27 3.17
C GLU A 219 -7.51 -4.50 3.14
N ILE A 220 -8.78 -4.39 3.52
CA ILE A 220 -9.78 -5.46 3.33
C ILE A 220 -9.91 -5.81 1.85
N ILE A 221 -10.03 -4.80 0.98
CA ILE A 221 -10.11 -5.02 -0.47
C ILE A 221 -8.83 -5.66 -1.01
N GLU A 222 -7.67 -5.17 -0.59
CA GLU A 222 -6.37 -5.73 -0.98
C GLU A 222 -6.24 -7.21 -0.56
N ALA A 223 -6.56 -7.55 0.70
CA ALA A 223 -6.51 -8.92 1.21
C ALA A 223 -7.45 -9.85 0.44
N MET A 224 -8.68 -9.39 0.18
CA MET A 224 -9.67 -10.13 -0.60
C MET A 224 -9.13 -10.51 -1.98
N ARG A 225 -8.44 -9.57 -2.66
CA ARG A 225 -7.83 -9.80 -3.98
C ARG A 225 -6.58 -10.68 -3.90
N LEU A 226 -5.67 -10.36 -3.00
CA LEU A 226 -4.38 -11.05 -2.86
C LEU A 226 -4.53 -12.51 -2.45
N TYR A 227 -5.49 -12.80 -1.56
CA TYR A 227 -5.72 -14.16 -1.03
C TYR A 227 -6.90 -14.88 -1.67
N ARG A 228 -7.61 -14.22 -2.60
CA ARG A 228 -8.80 -14.76 -3.31
C ARG A 228 -9.87 -15.23 -2.32
N LEU A 229 -10.16 -14.42 -1.32
CA LEU A 229 -11.19 -14.67 -0.33
C LEU A 229 -12.38 -13.70 -0.54
N PRO A 230 -13.62 -14.12 -0.24
CA PRO A 230 -14.75 -13.21 -0.25
C PRO A 230 -14.64 -12.18 0.89
N VAL A 231 -15.27 -11.02 0.72
CA VAL A 231 -15.14 -9.89 1.66
C VAL A 231 -15.61 -10.25 3.08
N GLU A 232 -16.56 -11.18 3.21
CA GLU A 232 -17.11 -11.64 4.48
C GLU A 232 -16.07 -12.43 5.31
N GLN A 233 -15.07 -13.00 4.66
CA GLN A 233 -13.97 -13.72 5.32
C GLN A 233 -12.79 -12.80 5.70
N VAL A 234 -12.86 -11.49 5.41
CA VAL A 234 -11.82 -10.53 5.78
C VAL A 234 -12.40 -9.52 6.77
N GLN A 235 -11.99 -9.59 8.03
CA GLN A 235 -12.52 -8.78 9.11
C GLN A 235 -11.45 -7.84 9.68
N ALA A 236 -11.85 -6.63 10.04
CA ALA A 236 -11.01 -5.70 10.77
C ALA A 236 -11.11 -5.92 12.29
N VAL A 237 -9.99 -5.78 12.99
CA VAL A 237 -9.90 -5.88 14.46
C VAL A 237 -9.02 -4.75 14.97
N ILE A 238 -9.52 -3.99 15.95
CA ILE A 238 -8.70 -2.97 16.63
C ILE A 238 -7.69 -3.66 17.53
N HIS A 239 -6.41 -3.32 17.36
CA HIS A 239 -5.30 -3.73 18.19
C HIS A 239 -4.38 -2.54 18.43
N ARG A 240 -4.59 -1.84 19.54
CA ARG A 240 -3.96 -0.54 19.84
C ARG A 240 -2.43 -0.59 19.89
N GLN A 241 -1.86 -1.71 20.29
CA GLN A 241 -0.42 -1.89 20.49
C GLN A 241 0.34 -2.07 19.16
N SER A 242 -0.35 -2.44 18.06
CA SER A 242 0.26 -2.71 16.74
C SER A 242 1.41 -3.73 16.78
N ILE A 243 1.36 -4.70 17.71
CA ILE A 243 2.34 -5.78 17.85
C ILE A 243 1.93 -7.01 17.05
N VAL A 244 0.64 -7.39 17.11
CA VAL A 244 0.05 -8.38 16.23
C VAL A 244 -0.31 -7.68 14.92
N HIS A 245 0.36 -8.05 13.85
CA HIS A 245 0.15 -7.38 12.55
C HIS A 245 -1.04 -7.93 11.78
N SER A 246 -1.37 -9.21 11.90
CA SER A 246 -2.66 -9.81 11.49
C SER A 246 -2.71 -11.27 11.90
N LEU A 247 -3.89 -11.90 11.74
CA LEU A 247 -4.14 -13.29 12.10
C LEU A 247 -4.92 -14.01 11.00
N VAL A 248 -4.71 -15.32 10.91
CA VAL A 248 -5.49 -16.24 10.08
C VAL A 248 -6.15 -17.27 10.96
N GLU A 249 -7.48 -17.35 10.90
CA GLU A 249 -8.27 -18.38 11.57
C GLU A 249 -8.56 -19.52 10.57
N PHE A 250 -8.18 -20.71 10.92
CA PHE A 250 -8.42 -21.92 10.15
C PHE A 250 -9.73 -22.61 10.54
N ARG A 251 -10.21 -23.51 9.70
CA ARG A 251 -11.49 -24.22 9.91
C ARG A 251 -11.48 -25.15 11.12
N ASP A 252 -10.32 -25.62 11.52
CA ASP A 252 -10.13 -26.45 12.74
C ASP A 252 -10.16 -25.62 14.03
N GLY A 253 -10.27 -24.28 13.92
CA GLY A 253 -10.27 -23.35 15.04
C GLY A 253 -8.89 -22.84 15.43
N ALA A 254 -7.82 -23.28 14.77
CA ALA A 254 -6.48 -22.74 14.99
C ALA A 254 -6.40 -21.27 14.54
N LEU A 255 -5.72 -20.44 15.32
CA LEU A 255 -5.47 -19.04 15.02
C LEU A 255 -3.96 -18.78 14.94
N LEU A 256 -3.44 -18.50 13.74
CA LEU A 256 -2.05 -18.14 13.55
C LEU A 256 -1.90 -16.63 13.44
N ALA A 257 -0.88 -16.06 14.07
CA ALA A 257 -0.59 -14.65 14.07
C ALA A 257 0.89 -14.38 13.79
N GLN A 258 1.19 -13.33 13.05
CA GLN A 258 2.55 -12.81 12.97
C GLN A 258 2.66 -11.59 13.89
N LEU A 259 3.68 -11.61 14.74
CA LEU A 259 4.00 -10.56 15.69
C LEU A 259 5.34 -9.93 15.35
N GLY A 260 5.47 -8.62 15.61
CA GLY A 260 6.72 -7.89 15.42
C GLY A 260 6.64 -6.49 16.04
N THR A 261 7.77 -5.82 16.08
CA THR A 261 7.80 -4.37 16.34
C THR A 261 7.11 -3.63 15.20
N PRO A 262 6.46 -2.46 15.44
CA PRO A 262 5.83 -1.65 14.39
C PRO A 262 6.91 -0.96 13.54
N ASP A 263 7.54 -1.72 12.65
CA ASP A 263 8.59 -1.27 11.73
C ASP A 263 8.38 -1.90 10.34
N MET A 264 8.39 -1.07 9.31
CA MET A 264 8.21 -1.52 7.93
C MET A 264 9.44 -2.25 7.35
N LYS A 265 10.60 -2.19 7.99
CA LYS A 265 11.79 -2.92 7.55
C LYS A 265 11.59 -4.43 7.61
N LEU A 266 10.83 -4.94 8.58
CA LEU A 266 10.51 -6.36 8.70
C LEU A 266 9.76 -6.90 7.46
N PRO A 267 8.59 -6.38 7.07
CA PRO A 267 7.88 -6.85 5.89
C PRO A 267 8.65 -6.55 4.58
N ILE A 268 9.35 -5.43 4.48
CA ILE A 268 10.21 -5.12 3.34
C ILE A 268 11.30 -6.17 3.18
N ARG A 269 12.03 -6.48 4.27
CA ARG A 269 13.08 -7.50 4.29
C ARG A 269 12.51 -8.84 3.84
N TYR A 270 11.39 -9.26 4.42
CA TYR A 270 10.78 -10.53 4.05
C TYR A 270 10.37 -10.57 2.57
N ALA A 271 9.78 -9.51 2.03
CA ALA A 271 9.41 -9.43 0.62
C ALA A 271 10.63 -9.54 -0.32
N LEU A 272 11.77 -8.98 0.08
CA LEU A 272 13.02 -9.03 -0.70
C LEU A 272 13.78 -10.36 -0.55
N THR A 273 13.62 -11.08 0.55
CA THR A 273 14.35 -12.32 0.82
C THR A 273 13.51 -13.59 0.64
N TYR A 274 12.19 -13.46 0.52
CA TYR A 274 11.28 -14.59 0.36
C TYR A 274 11.78 -15.61 -0.70
N PRO A 275 11.73 -16.92 -0.42
CA PRO A 275 11.06 -17.57 0.73
C PRO A 275 11.94 -17.69 2.00
N TYR A 276 13.11 -17.11 2.01
CA TYR A 276 14.05 -17.24 3.12
C TYR A 276 13.88 -16.12 4.14
N ARG A 277 14.30 -16.41 5.40
CA ARG A 277 14.46 -15.42 6.45
C ARG A 277 15.94 -15.14 6.65
N THR A 278 16.30 -13.87 6.73
CA THR A 278 17.68 -13.42 6.97
C THR A 278 17.77 -12.70 8.32
N GLU A 279 18.98 -12.62 8.84
CA GLU A 279 19.23 -11.80 10.03
C GLU A 279 18.86 -10.35 9.79
N SER A 280 18.39 -9.69 10.84
CA SER A 280 18.09 -8.26 10.87
C SER A 280 18.93 -7.60 11.96
N PRO A 281 19.50 -6.41 11.71
CA PRO A 281 20.14 -5.63 12.75
C PRO A 281 19.13 -4.96 13.70
N ASP A 282 17.85 -4.96 13.35
CA ASP A 282 16.80 -4.32 14.12
C ASP A 282 16.48 -5.13 15.38
N LYS A 283 16.10 -4.42 16.46
CA LYS A 283 15.79 -5.05 17.75
C LYS A 283 14.54 -5.93 17.60
N PRO A 284 14.60 -7.23 17.94
CA PRO A 284 13.44 -8.12 17.88
C PRO A 284 12.40 -7.74 18.94
N LEU A 285 11.15 -8.15 18.70
CA LEU A 285 10.09 -8.06 19.70
C LEU A 285 10.43 -8.93 20.91
N ASP A 286 10.34 -8.36 22.10
CA ASP A 286 10.42 -9.10 23.36
C ASP A 286 9.04 -9.20 23.99
N LEU A 287 8.45 -10.41 23.99
CA LEU A 287 7.14 -10.68 24.55
C LEU A 287 7.06 -10.45 26.05
N LEU A 288 8.18 -10.52 26.78
CA LEU A 288 8.18 -10.29 28.23
C LEU A 288 8.00 -8.81 28.59
N THR A 289 8.28 -7.91 27.64
CA THR A 289 8.21 -6.46 27.86
C THR A 289 7.07 -5.79 27.09
N CYS A 290 6.38 -6.50 26.18
CA CYS A 290 5.35 -5.89 25.32
C CYS A 290 4.03 -5.57 26.04
N GLY A 291 3.83 -6.07 27.26
CA GLY A 291 2.61 -5.85 28.03
C GLY A 291 1.40 -6.66 27.53
N ALA A 292 0.20 -6.19 27.85
CA ALA A 292 -1.04 -6.84 27.45
C ALA A 292 -1.38 -6.54 25.99
N LEU A 293 -1.79 -7.57 25.24
CA LEU A 293 -2.32 -7.44 23.90
C LEU A 293 -3.86 -7.38 23.97
N THR A 294 -4.44 -6.31 23.47
CA THR A 294 -5.88 -6.06 23.52
C THR A 294 -6.50 -6.02 22.14
N PHE A 295 -7.74 -6.52 22.04
CA PHE A 295 -8.49 -6.56 20.79
C PHE A 295 -9.90 -6.04 21.01
N ALA A 296 -10.43 -5.31 20.02
CA ALA A 296 -11.79 -4.79 20.04
C ALA A 296 -12.38 -4.74 18.61
N GLU A 297 -13.69 -4.62 18.53
CA GLU A 297 -14.37 -4.38 17.26
C GLU A 297 -14.21 -2.92 16.81
N PRO A 298 -14.08 -2.65 15.50
CA PRO A 298 -14.13 -1.28 14.96
C PRO A 298 -15.56 -0.72 15.02
N ASP A 299 -15.70 0.56 15.35
CA ASP A 299 -16.98 1.26 15.32
C ASP A 299 -17.26 1.81 13.90
N GLU A 300 -17.98 1.03 13.09
CA GLU A 300 -18.34 1.43 11.72
C GLU A 300 -19.41 2.57 11.68
N ARG A 301 -20.04 2.91 12.81
CA ARG A 301 -20.97 4.05 12.89
C ARG A 301 -20.19 5.34 13.06
N ALA A 302 -19.21 5.35 13.94
CA ALA A 302 -18.31 6.49 14.13
C ALA A 302 -17.38 6.69 12.91
N PHE A 303 -16.98 5.60 12.25
CA PHE A 303 -16.04 5.61 11.12
C PHE A 303 -16.64 5.00 9.84
N PRO A 304 -17.54 5.72 9.13
CA PRO A 304 -18.29 5.16 7.99
C PRO A 304 -17.42 4.71 6.81
N CYS A 305 -16.19 5.22 6.68
CA CYS A 305 -15.28 4.85 5.59
C CYS A 305 -15.00 3.34 5.52
N LEU A 306 -14.95 2.65 6.68
CA LEU A 306 -14.77 1.21 6.73
C LEU A 306 -15.97 0.47 6.10
N ARG A 307 -17.19 0.88 6.44
CA ARG A 307 -18.44 0.35 5.87
C ARG A 307 -18.53 0.62 4.36
N LEU A 308 -18.16 1.82 3.91
CA LEU A 308 -18.15 2.19 2.49
C LEU A 308 -17.15 1.33 1.69
N ALA A 309 -16.00 1.02 2.26
CA ALA A 309 -15.03 0.14 1.61
C ALA A 309 -15.55 -1.31 1.49
N ARG A 310 -16.20 -1.85 2.52
CA ARG A 310 -16.85 -3.16 2.47
C ARG A 310 -17.97 -3.19 1.42
N TYR A 311 -18.76 -2.12 1.34
CA TYR A 311 -19.80 -1.97 0.33
C TYR A 311 -19.20 -1.99 -1.08
N ALA A 312 -18.17 -1.19 -1.36
CA ALA A 312 -17.50 -1.17 -2.66
C ALA A 312 -16.89 -2.52 -3.03
N ALA A 313 -16.30 -3.24 -2.05
CA ALA A 313 -15.78 -4.60 -2.23
C ALA A 313 -16.87 -5.60 -2.62
N ALA A 314 -18.03 -5.53 -1.98
CA ALA A 314 -19.18 -6.40 -2.27
C ALA A 314 -19.83 -6.09 -3.64
N VAL A 315 -19.91 -4.83 -4.04
CA VAL A 315 -20.42 -4.39 -5.36
C VAL A 315 -19.50 -4.88 -6.48
N GLY A 316 -18.19 -4.79 -6.29
CA GLY A 316 -17.21 -5.21 -7.31
C GLY A 316 -17.10 -4.23 -8.49
N GLY A 317 -16.62 -4.73 -9.64
CA GLY A 317 -16.40 -3.90 -10.82
C GLY A 317 -15.50 -2.69 -10.53
N THR A 318 -15.89 -1.51 -11.03
CA THR A 318 -15.15 -0.25 -10.79
C THR A 318 -15.43 0.39 -9.43
N ALA A 319 -16.31 -0.17 -8.58
CA ALA A 319 -16.70 0.45 -7.30
C ALA A 319 -15.51 0.73 -6.37
N CYS A 320 -14.52 -0.17 -6.32
CA CYS A 320 -13.32 0.03 -5.51
C CYS A 320 -12.42 1.16 -6.06
N ALA A 321 -12.35 1.35 -7.38
CA ALA A 321 -11.63 2.47 -7.99
C ALA A 321 -12.35 3.80 -7.72
N ILE A 322 -13.69 3.80 -7.75
CA ILE A 322 -14.51 4.95 -7.38
C ILE A 322 -14.26 5.34 -5.92
N LEU A 323 -14.30 4.36 -5.00
CA LEU A 323 -13.99 4.56 -3.57
C LEU A 323 -12.61 5.22 -3.40
N ASN A 324 -11.59 4.66 -4.03
CA ASN A 324 -10.21 5.15 -3.91
C ASN A 324 -10.07 6.58 -4.45
N GLY A 325 -10.53 6.83 -5.68
CA GLY A 325 -10.44 8.16 -6.31
C GLY A 325 -11.14 9.24 -5.51
N ALA A 326 -12.37 8.95 -5.02
CA ALA A 326 -13.12 9.86 -4.16
C ALA A 326 -12.42 10.13 -2.83
N ASN A 327 -11.88 9.07 -2.19
CA ASN A 327 -11.16 9.21 -0.94
C ASN A 327 -9.90 10.07 -1.09
N GLU A 328 -9.09 9.83 -2.12
CA GLU A 328 -7.88 10.63 -2.35
C GLU A 328 -8.21 12.11 -2.57
N ALA A 329 -9.26 12.43 -3.32
CA ALA A 329 -9.70 13.81 -3.53
C ALA A 329 -10.20 14.44 -2.22
N ALA A 330 -11.06 13.74 -1.46
CA ALA A 330 -11.61 14.23 -0.20
C ALA A 330 -10.52 14.44 0.86
N VAL A 331 -9.58 13.50 1.00
CA VAL A 331 -8.43 13.64 1.91
C VAL A 331 -7.56 14.83 1.51
N GLY A 332 -7.36 15.06 0.21
CA GLY A 332 -6.64 16.25 -0.28
C GLY A 332 -7.31 17.56 0.14
N LEU A 333 -8.64 17.66 0.02
CA LEU A 333 -9.42 18.82 0.48
C LEU A 333 -9.32 19.01 2.00
N PHE A 334 -9.44 17.93 2.77
CA PHE A 334 -9.32 17.98 4.22
C PHE A 334 -7.94 18.46 4.68
N LEU A 335 -6.87 17.95 4.09
CA LEU A 335 -5.50 18.37 4.41
C LEU A 335 -5.24 19.86 4.11
N ARG A 336 -5.95 20.44 3.16
CA ARG A 336 -5.90 21.88 2.86
C ARG A 336 -6.87 22.73 3.73
N GLY A 337 -7.67 22.07 4.59
CA GLY A 337 -8.66 22.75 5.46
C GLY A 337 -9.90 23.25 4.71
N GLU A 338 -10.19 22.71 3.53
CA GLU A 338 -11.33 23.10 2.70
C GLU A 338 -12.63 22.38 3.10
N ILE A 339 -12.53 21.25 3.80
CA ILE A 339 -13.66 20.47 4.31
C ILE A 339 -13.40 19.96 5.73
N GLY A 340 -14.47 19.59 6.46
CA GLY A 340 -14.39 18.94 7.76
C GLY A 340 -14.03 17.45 7.68
N PHE A 341 -13.68 16.85 8.84
CA PHE A 341 -13.28 15.45 8.90
C PHE A 341 -14.39 14.49 8.43
N ASN A 342 -15.61 14.69 8.89
CA ASN A 342 -16.75 13.85 8.52
C ASN A 342 -17.17 14.02 7.04
N ASP A 343 -16.80 15.13 6.40
CA ASP A 343 -17.07 15.34 4.99
C ASP A 343 -16.31 14.38 4.08
N ILE A 344 -15.19 13.81 4.57
CA ILE A 344 -14.44 12.78 3.82
C ILE A 344 -15.39 11.61 3.50
N SER A 345 -16.02 11.02 4.51
CA SER A 345 -16.95 9.90 4.31
C SER A 345 -18.18 10.28 3.49
N ARG A 346 -18.76 11.46 3.73
CA ARG A 346 -19.92 11.97 2.99
C ARG A 346 -19.63 12.14 1.49
N ARG A 347 -18.44 12.61 1.13
CA ARG A 347 -18.00 12.78 -0.27
C ARG A 347 -17.72 11.45 -0.95
N VAL A 348 -17.11 10.51 -0.25
CA VAL A 348 -16.90 9.15 -0.76
C VAL A 348 -18.22 8.45 -1.02
N GLU A 349 -19.18 8.53 -0.09
CA GLU A 349 -20.53 7.97 -0.25
C GLU A 349 -21.25 8.57 -1.46
N ARG A 350 -21.23 9.90 -1.60
CA ARG A 350 -21.81 10.61 -2.75
C ARG A 350 -21.18 10.18 -4.08
N ALA A 351 -19.89 9.96 -4.13
CA ALA A 351 -19.21 9.51 -5.34
C ALA A 351 -19.63 8.08 -5.72
N LEU A 352 -19.76 7.17 -4.74
CA LEU A 352 -20.24 5.80 -4.95
C LEU A 352 -21.69 5.76 -5.46
N GLU A 353 -22.53 6.74 -5.06
CA GLU A 353 -23.92 6.87 -5.54
C GLU A 353 -24.01 7.44 -6.96
N ARG A 354 -23.12 8.37 -7.32
CA ARG A 354 -23.23 9.17 -8.56
C ARG A 354 -22.46 8.59 -9.74
N VAL A 355 -21.32 7.93 -9.50
CA VAL A 355 -20.49 7.40 -10.57
C VAL A 355 -20.97 5.99 -10.91
N PRO A 356 -21.38 5.73 -12.16
CA PRO A 356 -21.86 4.41 -12.56
C PRO A 356 -20.77 3.33 -12.42
N VAL A 357 -21.15 2.20 -11.85
CA VAL A 357 -20.25 1.05 -11.75
C VAL A 357 -20.25 0.26 -13.07
N GLN A 358 -19.06 0.00 -13.58
CA GLN A 358 -18.84 -0.92 -14.71
C GLN A 358 -18.40 -2.29 -14.19
N TYR A 359 -19.05 -3.35 -14.64
CA TYR A 359 -18.67 -4.74 -14.33
C TYR A 359 -17.72 -5.28 -15.40
N GLN A 360 -16.77 -6.13 -14.99
CA GLN A 360 -15.71 -6.64 -15.85
C GLN A 360 -14.92 -5.53 -16.57
N PRO A 361 -14.43 -4.52 -15.83
CA PRO A 361 -13.83 -3.34 -16.43
C PRO A 361 -12.46 -3.64 -17.06
N SER A 362 -12.16 -2.95 -18.16
CA SER A 362 -10.80 -2.83 -18.66
C SER A 362 -9.97 -1.90 -17.79
N LEU A 363 -8.66 -1.88 -18.00
CA LEU A 363 -7.78 -0.91 -17.33
C LEU A 363 -8.20 0.55 -17.61
N ALA A 364 -8.65 0.84 -18.84
CA ALA A 364 -9.11 2.17 -19.21
C ALA A 364 -10.37 2.57 -18.42
N ASP A 365 -11.33 1.65 -18.28
CA ASP A 365 -12.56 1.88 -17.51
C ASP A 365 -12.27 2.14 -16.03
N ILE A 366 -11.29 1.43 -15.44
CA ILE A 366 -10.86 1.63 -14.04
C ILE A 366 -10.28 3.02 -13.85
N LEU A 367 -9.38 3.45 -14.75
CA LEU A 367 -8.74 4.76 -14.68
C LEU A 367 -9.75 5.90 -14.91
N GLU A 368 -10.72 5.71 -15.80
CA GLU A 368 -11.78 6.69 -16.02
C GLU A 368 -12.73 6.79 -14.83
N ALA A 369 -13.08 5.65 -14.21
CA ALA A 369 -13.90 5.63 -12.99
C ALA A 369 -13.20 6.32 -11.80
N ASP A 370 -11.88 6.09 -11.60
CA ASP A 370 -11.08 6.81 -10.59
C ASP A 370 -11.10 8.32 -10.85
N LYS A 371 -10.91 8.74 -12.10
CA LYS A 371 -10.96 10.16 -12.48
C LYS A 371 -12.34 10.78 -12.27
N ALA A 372 -13.41 10.09 -12.69
CA ALA A 372 -14.78 10.55 -12.51
C ALA A 372 -15.13 10.69 -11.02
N ALA A 373 -14.68 9.73 -10.19
CA ALA A 373 -14.89 9.77 -8.75
C ALA A 373 -14.17 10.95 -8.07
N ARG A 374 -12.95 11.27 -8.50
CA ARG A 374 -12.23 12.47 -8.03
C ARG A 374 -13.03 13.74 -8.28
N HIS A 375 -13.63 13.88 -9.47
CA HIS A 375 -14.47 15.04 -9.79
C HIS A 375 -15.77 15.04 -8.98
N ALA A 376 -16.40 13.87 -8.77
CA ALA A 376 -17.64 13.78 -7.99
C ALA A 376 -17.44 14.09 -6.49
N ALA A 377 -16.23 13.93 -5.97
CA ALA A 377 -15.86 14.23 -4.59
C ALA A 377 -15.47 15.70 -4.36
N LEU A 378 -15.19 16.47 -5.39
CA LEU A 378 -14.96 17.92 -5.29
C LEU A 378 -16.25 18.70 -5.10
#